data_56d222aa3e400f678c7d84497c57e586
#
_entry.id   56d222aa3e400f678c7d84497c57e586
#
_cell.length_a   1.000
_cell.length_b   1.000
_cell.length_c   1.000
_cell.angle_alpha   90.00
_cell.angle_beta   90.00
_cell.angle_gamma   90.00
#
_symmetry.space_group_name_H-M   'P 1'
#
loop_
_entity.id
_entity.type
_entity.pdbx_description
1 polymer ?
#
loop_
_entity_poly.entity_id
_entity_poly.type
_entity_poly.pdbx_seq_one_letter_code
_entity_poly.pdbx_strand_id
1 'polypeptide(L)'
;MSWNNIGTDSGTATSALVIDNNELPVVVTPGAEGQAPQVAVSPYYTLINQAVTVAEGETRLGIDRAVGGRVLRLYGTIKAGAQPWRELTGLDDPADYAGWLVARELGLRGVKLRGKVSTVRRPVGAAPVTPGYRLTYSAEAPADPLVEEVTLVNKVSQNLHAELLMRRLAFAAPAPEPGKTPPVDSLDQGLAAARMVFDRAGLPRAGYDFADGSGMSTYNRISPRAAVALLRWTATQPWGTTYRASLPVGGVDGTLRR
;
A
#
# COMPACT_ATOMS: atom_id res chain seq x y z
N MET A 1 4.35 -10.63 0.00
CA MET A 1 3.88 -10.11 1.32
C MET A 1 3.99 -11.19 2.37
N SER A 2 4.45 -10.84 3.56
CA SER A 2 4.42 -11.75 4.70
C SER A 2 3.00 -11.76 5.28
N TRP A 3 2.47 -12.94 5.63
CA TRP A 3 1.15 -13.10 6.25
C TRP A 3 0.99 -12.31 7.55
N ASN A 4 2.09 -12.03 8.24
CA ASN A 4 2.10 -11.31 9.51
C ASN A 4 1.75 -9.80 9.37
N ASN A 5 1.82 -9.24 8.17
CA ASN A 5 1.65 -7.81 7.93
C ASN A 5 0.32 -7.45 7.26
N ILE A 6 -0.54 -8.43 6.96
CA ILE A 6 -1.79 -8.18 6.21
C ILE A 6 -2.73 -7.20 6.95
N GLY A 7 -2.68 -7.19 8.27
CA GLY A 7 -3.51 -6.28 9.08
C GLY A 7 -2.92 -4.88 9.28
N THR A 8 -1.68 -4.64 8.88
CA THR A 8 -0.95 -3.38 9.10
C THR A 8 -0.86 -2.56 7.82
N ASP A 9 -0.46 -1.30 7.94
CA ASP A 9 -0.15 -0.39 6.85
C ASP A 9 0.86 -0.97 5.84
N SER A 10 1.88 -1.66 6.33
CA SER A 10 2.94 -2.24 5.49
C SER A 10 2.51 -3.48 4.70
N GLY A 11 1.35 -4.05 4.97
CA GLY A 11 0.83 -5.28 4.37
C GLY A 11 -0.43 -5.12 3.52
N THR A 12 -0.82 -3.91 3.18
CA THR A 12 -2.05 -3.64 2.41
C THR A 12 -2.08 -4.40 1.08
N ALA A 13 -3.28 -4.81 0.68
CA ALA A 13 -3.45 -5.55 -0.56
C ALA A 13 -3.14 -4.68 -1.79
N THR A 14 -2.29 -5.20 -2.69
CA THR A 14 -2.05 -4.58 -3.99
C THR A 14 -3.28 -4.76 -4.88
N SER A 15 -3.82 -3.66 -5.38
CA SER A 15 -5.02 -3.64 -6.21
C SER A 15 -4.88 -2.58 -7.30
N ALA A 16 -5.58 -2.78 -8.43
CA ALA A 16 -5.72 -1.75 -9.47
C ALA A 16 -6.55 -0.54 -8.98
N LEU A 17 -7.36 -0.74 -7.94
CA LEU A 17 -8.11 0.30 -7.27
C LEU A 17 -7.49 0.57 -5.91
N VAL A 18 -7.07 1.81 -5.68
CA VAL A 18 -6.48 2.29 -4.44
C VAL A 18 -7.31 3.44 -3.91
N ILE A 19 -7.71 3.37 -2.65
CA ILE A 19 -8.42 4.43 -1.94
C ILE A 19 -7.76 4.58 -0.57
N ASP A 20 -7.41 5.82 -0.19
CA ASP A 20 -6.75 6.13 1.09
C ASP A 20 -5.50 5.25 1.33
N ASN A 21 -4.68 5.03 0.31
CA ASN A 21 -3.52 4.12 0.31
C ASN A 21 -3.86 2.67 0.73
N ASN A 22 -5.12 2.27 0.64
CA ASN A 22 -5.66 1.03 1.19
C ASN A 22 -5.38 0.87 2.69
N GLU A 23 -5.40 1.98 3.42
CA GLU A 23 -5.15 2.07 4.86
C GLU A 23 -6.25 2.88 5.52
N LEU A 24 -6.73 2.42 6.67
CA LEU A 24 -7.75 3.13 7.44
C LEU A 24 -7.23 3.47 8.82
N PRO A 25 -7.36 4.75 9.26
CA PRO A 25 -6.87 5.16 10.56
C PRO A 25 -7.74 4.63 11.70
N VAL A 26 -7.08 4.24 12.77
CA VAL A 26 -7.66 3.99 14.09
C VAL A 26 -7.05 4.97 15.07
N VAL A 27 -7.88 5.75 15.74
CA VAL A 27 -7.44 6.73 16.74
C VAL A 27 -8.08 6.37 18.07
N VAL A 28 -7.24 6.15 19.08
CA VAL A 28 -7.67 5.77 20.42
C VAL A 28 -7.34 6.91 21.38
N THR A 29 -8.37 7.51 21.96
CA THR A 29 -8.24 8.59 22.93
C THR A 29 -8.54 8.06 24.33
N PRO A 30 -7.66 8.26 25.33
CA PRO A 30 -7.91 7.77 26.68
C PRO A 30 -9.20 8.35 27.27
N GLY A 31 -9.94 7.52 28.01
CA GLY A 31 -11.11 7.91 28.79
C GLY A 31 -10.78 8.18 30.24
N ALA A 32 -11.76 8.06 31.10
CA ALA A 32 -11.55 8.03 32.52
C ALA A 32 -10.89 6.71 32.96
N GLU A 33 -10.16 6.73 34.07
CA GLU A 33 -9.53 5.53 34.64
C GLU A 33 -10.55 4.40 34.85
N GLY A 34 -10.15 3.19 34.51
CA GLY A 34 -10.99 1.99 34.57
C GLY A 34 -12.04 1.89 33.45
N GLN A 35 -12.19 2.91 32.61
CA GLN A 35 -13.15 2.92 31.52
C GLN A 35 -12.49 2.55 30.17
N ALA A 36 -13.32 2.10 29.24
CA ALA A 36 -12.88 1.89 27.88
C ALA A 36 -12.50 3.24 27.24
N PRO A 37 -11.39 3.31 26.48
CA PRO A 37 -11.03 4.52 25.72
C PRO A 37 -12.02 4.77 24.57
N GLN A 38 -12.10 6.03 24.13
CA GLN A 38 -12.84 6.38 22.92
C GLN A 38 -12.05 5.97 21.68
N VAL A 39 -12.75 5.42 20.69
CA VAL A 39 -12.11 4.94 19.45
C VAL A 39 -12.82 5.54 18.25
N ALA A 40 -12.04 6.24 17.42
CA ALA A 40 -12.47 6.65 16.08
C ALA A 40 -11.90 5.69 15.05
N VAL A 41 -12.79 5.03 14.32
CA VAL A 41 -12.46 4.08 13.26
C VAL A 41 -13.49 4.20 12.14
N SER A 42 -13.12 3.86 10.91
CA SER A 42 -14.06 3.82 9.79
C SER A 42 -15.22 2.88 10.10
N PRO A 43 -16.49 3.30 9.84
CA PRO A 43 -17.66 2.44 10.00
C PRO A 43 -17.70 1.25 9.00
N TYR A 44 -16.71 1.13 8.15
CA TYR A 44 -16.44 -0.09 7.39
C TYR A 44 -16.12 -1.28 8.30
N TYR A 45 -15.49 -1.03 9.44
CA TYR A 45 -15.20 -2.03 10.45
C TYR A 45 -16.23 -2.06 11.57
N THR A 46 -16.51 -3.23 12.11
CA THR A 46 -17.20 -3.42 13.38
C THR A 46 -16.15 -3.49 14.48
N LEU A 47 -16.17 -2.55 15.41
CA LEU A 47 -15.20 -2.47 16.51
C LEU A 47 -15.65 -3.33 17.69
N ILE A 48 -14.76 -4.17 18.21
CA ILE A 48 -14.81 -4.78 19.54
C ILE A 48 -13.73 -4.11 20.38
N ASN A 49 -14.14 -3.20 21.28
CA ASN A 49 -13.22 -2.48 22.15
C ASN A 49 -13.08 -3.22 23.49
N GLN A 50 -11.93 -3.83 23.71
CA GLN A 50 -11.52 -4.52 24.95
C GLN A 50 -10.38 -3.78 25.67
N ALA A 51 -10.00 -2.59 25.19
CA ALA A 51 -8.96 -1.79 25.82
C ALA A 51 -9.49 -1.06 27.07
N VAL A 52 -8.57 -0.76 27.98
CA VAL A 52 -8.89 -0.08 29.25
C VAL A 52 -7.95 1.12 29.42
N THR A 53 -8.49 2.22 29.92
CA THR A 53 -7.71 3.38 30.37
C THR A 53 -7.18 3.12 31.78
N VAL A 54 -5.87 3.28 31.99
CA VAL A 54 -5.20 3.04 33.27
C VAL A 54 -4.56 4.33 33.80
N ALA A 55 -4.56 4.51 35.11
CA ALA A 55 -3.94 5.70 35.76
C ALA A 55 -2.42 5.69 35.58
N GLU A 56 -1.81 4.53 35.80
CA GLU A 56 -0.36 4.32 35.77
C GLU A 56 0.03 3.22 34.78
N GLY A 57 1.29 3.22 34.34
CA GLY A 57 1.84 2.26 33.41
C GLY A 57 2.02 2.85 32.02
N GLU A 58 2.46 2.00 31.11
CA GLU A 58 2.71 2.37 29.72
C GLU A 58 1.46 2.14 28.85
N THR A 59 1.33 2.94 27.80
CA THR A 59 0.37 2.66 26.75
C THR A 59 0.84 1.45 25.94
N ARG A 60 0.05 0.37 25.97
CA ARG A 60 0.29 -0.87 25.24
C ARG A 60 -1.00 -1.33 24.59
N LEU A 61 -1.29 -0.79 23.44
CA LEU A 61 -2.47 -1.15 22.64
C LEU A 61 -2.08 -2.10 21.50
N GLY A 62 -3.00 -2.96 21.14
CA GLY A 62 -2.90 -3.82 19.97
C GLY A 62 -4.24 -3.91 19.25
N ILE A 63 -4.13 -4.11 17.94
CA ILE A 63 -5.27 -4.35 17.05
C ILE A 63 -5.13 -5.73 16.46
N ASP A 64 -6.23 -6.47 16.42
CA ASP A 64 -6.33 -7.77 15.80
C ASP A 64 -7.55 -7.82 14.86
N ARG A 65 -7.39 -8.46 13.71
CA ARG A 65 -8.42 -8.65 12.72
C ARG A 65 -8.14 -9.92 11.90
N ALA A 66 -9.14 -10.75 11.72
CA ALA A 66 -9.03 -11.87 10.80
C ALA A 66 -8.83 -11.40 9.35
N VAL A 67 -8.03 -12.12 8.57
CA VAL A 67 -7.84 -11.86 7.13
C VAL A 67 -9.20 -11.91 6.42
N GLY A 68 -9.49 -10.89 5.63
CA GLY A 68 -10.78 -10.71 4.96
C GLY A 68 -11.94 -10.34 5.89
N GLY A 69 -11.69 -10.23 7.20
CA GLY A 69 -12.72 -9.89 8.19
C GLY A 69 -12.92 -8.39 8.34
N ARG A 70 -14.14 -8.01 8.74
CA ARG A 70 -14.49 -6.62 9.08
C ARG A 70 -14.64 -6.39 10.58
N VAL A 71 -14.33 -7.37 11.42
CA VAL A 71 -14.34 -7.21 12.87
C VAL A 71 -12.93 -6.86 13.32
N LEU A 72 -12.77 -5.66 13.87
CA LEU A 72 -11.53 -5.13 14.39
C LEU A 72 -11.59 -5.19 15.92
N ARG A 73 -10.68 -5.91 16.55
CA ARG A 73 -10.57 -6.03 17.99
C ARG A 73 -9.43 -5.15 18.49
N LEU A 74 -9.75 -4.17 19.34
CA LEU A 74 -8.79 -3.36 20.07
C LEU A 74 -8.62 -3.93 21.48
N TYR A 75 -7.40 -4.12 21.95
CA TYR A 75 -7.10 -4.64 23.28
C TYR A 75 -5.88 -3.96 23.90
N GLY A 76 -5.68 -4.17 25.21
CA GLY A 76 -4.54 -3.62 25.96
C GLY A 76 -4.89 -2.41 26.80
N THR A 77 -3.91 -1.57 27.07
CA THR A 77 -4.05 -0.42 27.99
C THR A 77 -3.57 0.88 27.35
N ILE A 78 -4.24 1.98 27.69
CA ILE A 78 -3.81 3.34 27.39
C ILE A 78 -3.76 4.15 28.67
N LYS A 79 -2.66 4.89 28.90
CA LYS A 79 -2.50 5.71 30.08
C LYS A 79 -3.46 6.91 30.04
N ALA A 80 -4.12 7.21 31.18
CA ALA A 80 -4.95 8.38 31.29
C ALA A 80 -4.14 9.66 31.05
N GLY A 81 -4.71 10.60 30.29
CA GLY A 81 -4.04 11.83 29.90
C GLY A 81 -2.93 11.66 28.85
N ALA A 82 -2.67 10.45 28.33
CA ALA A 82 -1.75 10.27 27.21
C ALA A 82 -2.29 10.94 25.94
N GLN A 83 -1.38 11.26 25.02
CA GLN A 83 -1.77 11.67 23.67
C GLN A 83 -2.54 10.53 22.97
N PRO A 84 -3.48 10.86 22.09
CA PRO A 84 -4.19 9.85 21.33
C PRO A 84 -3.22 8.92 20.57
N TRP A 85 -3.39 7.62 20.77
CA TRP A 85 -2.67 6.60 20.02
C TRP A 85 -3.26 6.49 18.62
N ARG A 86 -2.39 6.39 17.62
CA ARG A 86 -2.78 6.34 16.21
C ARG A 86 -2.11 5.16 15.54
N GLU A 87 -2.90 4.41 14.79
CA GLU A 87 -2.44 3.28 13.99
C GLU A 87 -3.18 3.28 12.65
N LEU A 88 -2.57 2.67 11.64
CA LEU A 88 -3.19 2.42 10.34
C LEU A 88 -3.45 0.93 10.18
N THR A 89 -4.65 0.56 9.76
CA THR A 89 -4.99 -0.82 9.42
C THR A 89 -5.07 -0.98 7.91
N GLY A 90 -4.39 -1.99 7.38
CA GLY A 90 -4.44 -2.30 5.94
C GLY A 90 -5.80 -2.87 5.52
N LEU A 91 -6.19 -2.58 4.29
CA LEU A 91 -7.36 -3.18 3.62
C LEU A 91 -6.96 -4.45 2.88
N ASP A 92 -7.62 -5.56 3.17
CA ASP A 92 -7.41 -6.84 2.46
C ASP A 92 -8.11 -6.85 1.10
N ASP A 93 -9.21 -6.12 0.99
CA ASP A 93 -10.05 -6.04 -0.20
C ASP A 93 -10.42 -4.59 -0.54
N PRO A 94 -9.53 -3.88 -1.22
CA PRO A 94 -9.78 -2.49 -1.62
C PRO A 94 -11.01 -2.33 -2.52
N ALA A 95 -11.33 -3.34 -3.34
CA ALA A 95 -12.51 -3.30 -4.20
C ALA A 95 -13.82 -3.42 -3.41
N ASP A 96 -13.84 -4.25 -2.36
CA ASP A 96 -14.98 -4.35 -1.44
C ASP A 96 -15.16 -3.05 -0.64
N TYR A 97 -14.06 -2.47 -0.15
CA TYR A 97 -14.08 -1.16 0.51
C TYR A 97 -14.61 -0.06 -0.41
N ALA A 98 -14.15 -0.01 -1.67
CA ALA A 98 -14.61 0.94 -2.65
C ALA A 98 -16.13 0.81 -2.91
N GLY A 99 -16.60 -0.41 -3.07
CA GLY A 99 -18.03 -0.68 -3.25
C GLY A 99 -18.85 -0.20 -2.05
N TRP A 100 -18.37 -0.50 -0.84
CA TRP A 100 -19.00 -0.02 0.40
C TRP A 100 -18.99 1.51 0.50
N LEU A 101 -17.86 2.16 0.17
CA LEU A 101 -17.73 3.61 0.25
C LEU A 101 -18.67 4.31 -0.75
N VAL A 102 -18.74 3.84 -1.99
CA VAL A 102 -19.66 4.37 -3.00
C VAL A 102 -21.11 4.23 -2.54
N ALA A 103 -21.50 3.07 -2.01
CA ALA A 103 -22.85 2.85 -1.50
C ALA A 103 -23.19 3.80 -0.35
N ARG A 104 -22.24 3.98 0.59
CA ARG A 104 -22.37 4.92 1.70
C ARG A 104 -22.52 6.37 1.22
N GLU A 105 -21.65 6.82 0.32
CA GLU A 105 -21.66 8.18 -0.18
C GLU A 105 -22.93 8.51 -0.99
N LEU A 106 -23.44 7.56 -1.76
CA LEU A 106 -24.73 7.70 -2.42
C LEU A 106 -25.87 7.79 -1.40
N GLY A 107 -25.86 6.94 -0.39
CA GLY A 107 -26.85 6.99 0.69
C GLY A 107 -26.88 8.32 1.45
N LEU A 108 -25.70 8.88 1.77
CA LEU A 108 -25.57 10.20 2.41
C LEU A 108 -26.13 11.34 1.53
N ARG A 109 -26.16 11.15 0.21
CA ARG A 109 -26.74 12.09 -0.76
C ARG A 109 -28.21 11.78 -1.10
N GLY A 110 -28.85 10.89 -0.34
CA GLY A 110 -30.25 10.53 -0.52
C GLY A 110 -30.55 9.56 -1.66
N VAL A 111 -29.51 9.00 -2.30
CA VAL A 111 -29.67 8.00 -3.38
C VAL A 111 -29.90 6.63 -2.75
N LYS A 112 -31.06 6.05 -3.03
CA LYS A 112 -31.41 4.70 -2.54
C LYS A 112 -30.90 3.64 -3.53
N LEU A 113 -29.90 2.86 -3.13
CA LEU A 113 -29.47 1.70 -3.89
C LEU A 113 -30.50 0.56 -3.73
N ARG A 114 -30.94 0.00 -4.86
CA ARG A 114 -31.77 -1.22 -4.90
C ARG A 114 -30.87 -2.39 -5.31
N GLY A 115 -30.67 -3.34 -4.40
CA GLY A 115 -29.83 -4.50 -4.63
C GLY A 115 -28.60 -4.54 -3.73
N LYS A 116 -27.67 -5.42 -4.07
CA LYS A 116 -26.42 -5.62 -3.30
C LYS A 116 -25.23 -5.07 -4.08
N VAL A 117 -24.32 -4.44 -3.37
CA VAL A 117 -22.98 -4.13 -3.90
C VAL A 117 -22.14 -5.40 -3.80
N SER A 118 -21.46 -5.75 -4.88
CA SER A 118 -20.57 -6.91 -4.92
C SER A 118 -19.31 -6.58 -5.71
N THR A 119 -18.22 -7.23 -5.38
CA THR A 119 -16.97 -7.15 -6.11
C THR A 119 -16.84 -8.35 -7.05
N VAL A 120 -16.37 -8.08 -8.26
CA VAL A 120 -16.05 -9.13 -9.24
C VAL A 120 -14.53 -9.22 -9.36
N ARG A 121 -13.99 -10.38 -9.00
CA ARG A 121 -12.57 -10.69 -9.20
C ARG A 121 -12.43 -11.58 -10.41
N ARG A 122 -11.51 -11.23 -11.30
CA ARG A 122 -11.21 -12.04 -12.49
C ARG A 122 -9.96 -12.87 -12.23
N PRO A 123 -9.98 -14.16 -12.62
CA PRO A 123 -8.74 -14.93 -12.68
C PRO A 123 -7.72 -14.28 -13.62
N VAL A 124 -6.44 -14.49 -13.34
CA VAL A 124 -5.36 -14.10 -14.26
C VAL A 124 -5.58 -14.78 -15.61
N GLY A 125 -5.47 -14.01 -16.69
CA GLY A 125 -5.71 -14.51 -18.05
C GLY A 125 -7.17 -14.58 -18.50
N ALA A 126 -8.14 -14.25 -17.64
CA ALA A 126 -9.54 -14.17 -18.06
C ALA A 126 -9.74 -13.07 -19.11
N ALA A 127 -10.54 -13.37 -20.13
CA ALA A 127 -10.87 -12.39 -21.16
C ALA A 127 -11.52 -11.13 -20.56
N PRO A 128 -11.25 -9.93 -21.09
CA PRO A 128 -11.94 -8.72 -20.66
C PRO A 128 -13.46 -8.90 -20.76
N VAL A 129 -14.18 -8.54 -19.70
CA VAL A 129 -15.65 -8.47 -19.80
C VAL A 129 -15.97 -7.20 -20.56
N THR A 130 -16.57 -7.33 -21.72
CA THR A 130 -17.18 -6.18 -22.38
C THR A 130 -18.42 -5.79 -21.56
N PRO A 131 -18.49 -4.58 -21.00
CA PRO A 131 -19.67 -4.14 -20.29
C PRO A 131 -20.89 -4.22 -21.22
N GLY A 132 -21.97 -4.85 -20.76
CA GLY A 132 -23.23 -4.87 -21.49
C GLY A 132 -23.95 -3.49 -21.52
N TYR A 133 -23.26 -2.42 -21.12
CA TYR A 133 -23.75 -1.05 -21.08
C TYR A 133 -22.76 -0.10 -21.77
N ARG A 134 -23.28 0.94 -22.36
CA ARG A 134 -22.46 2.04 -22.91
C ARG A 134 -22.13 3.02 -21.78
N LEU A 135 -20.83 3.25 -21.58
CA LEU A 135 -20.39 4.33 -20.68
C LEU A 135 -20.75 5.67 -21.32
N THR A 136 -21.64 6.43 -20.70
CA THR A 136 -22.06 7.76 -21.16
C THR A 136 -21.37 8.88 -20.40
N TYR A 137 -20.73 8.57 -19.29
CA TYR A 137 -20.00 9.51 -18.44
C TYR A 137 -18.78 8.84 -17.82
N SER A 138 -17.67 9.53 -17.77
CA SER A 138 -16.48 9.17 -17.01
C SER A 138 -15.96 10.39 -16.27
N ALA A 139 -15.35 10.18 -15.12
CA ALA A 139 -14.61 11.20 -14.39
C ALA A 139 -13.13 10.80 -14.35
N GLU A 140 -12.26 11.76 -14.57
CA GLU A 140 -10.82 11.60 -14.47
C GLU A 140 -10.31 12.49 -13.33
N ALA A 141 -9.46 11.95 -12.49
CA ALA A 141 -8.65 12.73 -11.56
C ALA A 141 -7.24 12.87 -12.16
N PRO A 142 -6.65 14.09 -12.14
CA PRO A 142 -5.25 14.23 -12.54
C PRO A 142 -4.37 13.38 -11.66
N ALA A 143 -3.40 12.69 -12.28
CA ALA A 143 -2.39 11.94 -11.52
C ALA A 143 -1.35 12.91 -10.97
N ASP A 144 -0.86 12.62 -9.77
CA ASP A 144 0.27 13.34 -9.20
C ASP A 144 1.53 13.12 -10.07
N PRO A 145 2.43 14.12 -10.13
CA PRO A 145 3.69 13.95 -10.84
C PRO A 145 4.49 12.76 -10.31
N LEU A 146 5.12 11.99 -11.20
CA LEU A 146 5.90 10.81 -10.81
C LEU A 146 6.95 11.11 -9.73
N VAL A 147 7.52 12.31 -9.73
CA VAL A 147 8.51 12.71 -8.72
C VAL A 147 7.92 12.77 -7.31
N GLU A 148 6.66 13.15 -7.16
CA GLU A 148 5.96 13.16 -5.87
C GLU A 148 5.71 11.75 -5.39
N GLU A 149 5.27 10.87 -6.28
CA GLU A 149 5.10 9.44 -6.02
C GLU A 149 6.40 8.77 -5.56
N VAL A 150 7.50 8.98 -6.29
CA VAL A 150 8.82 8.44 -5.93
C VAL A 150 9.32 9.04 -4.60
N THR A 151 9.03 10.31 -4.35
CA THR A 151 9.40 10.97 -3.07
C THR A 151 8.62 10.37 -1.91
N LEU A 152 7.33 10.13 -2.07
CA LEU A 152 6.49 9.44 -1.08
C LEU A 152 7.06 8.04 -0.78
N VAL A 153 7.33 7.24 -1.82
CA VAL A 153 7.90 5.90 -1.66
C VAL A 153 9.21 5.95 -0.87
N ASN A 154 10.12 6.83 -1.25
CA ASN A 154 11.46 6.84 -0.66
C ASN A 154 11.50 7.46 0.75
N LYS A 155 10.79 8.58 0.99
CA LYS A 155 10.85 9.29 2.27
C LYS A 155 9.98 8.67 3.35
N VAL A 156 8.77 8.23 2.99
CA VAL A 156 7.81 7.66 3.94
C VAL A 156 7.91 6.14 4.01
N SER A 157 8.62 5.53 3.03
CA SER A 157 8.70 4.06 2.90
C SER A 157 7.36 3.41 2.57
N GLN A 158 6.63 4.02 1.59
CA GLN A 158 5.29 3.56 1.24
C GLN A 158 5.34 2.31 0.34
N ASN A 159 5.07 1.16 0.95
CA ASN A 159 5.20 -0.15 0.32
C ASN A 159 4.20 -0.39 -0.81
N LEU A 160 2.93 -0.01 -0.62
CA LEU A 160 1.90 -0.20 -1.64
C LEU A 160 2.27 0.55 -2.92
N HIS A 161 2.71 1.81 -2.81
CA HIS A 161 3.09 2.63 -3.96
C HIS A 161 4.32 2.06 -4.67
N ALA A 162 5.30 1.54 -3.94
CA ALA A 162 6.46 0.85 -4.53
C ALA A 162 6.05 -0.39 -5.34
N GLU A 163 5.11 -1.20 -4.81
CA GLU A 163 4.52 -2.34 -5.51
C GLU A 163 3.77 -1.92 -6.77
N LEU A 164 2.98 -0.85 -6.70
CA LEU A 164 2.22 -0.34 -7.82
C LEU A 164 3.14 0.22 -8.92
N LEU A 165 4.21 0.95 -8.55
CA LEU A 165 5.22 1.43 -9.49
C LEU A 165 5.89 0.26 -10.20
N MET A 166 6.28 -0.79 -9.47
CA MET A 166 6.85 -2.00 -10.08
C MET A 166 5.89 -2.62 -11.11
N ARG A 167 4.60 -2.73 -10.77
CA ARG A 167 3.60 -3.26 -11.70
C ARG A 167 3.33 -2.34 -12.89
N ARG A 168 3.42 -1.02 -12.71
CA ARG A 168 3.32 -0.04 -13.80
C ARG A 168 4.45 -0.14 -14.80
N LEU A 169 5.64 -0.57 -14.40
CA LEU A 169 6.74 -0.83 -15.34
C LEU A 169 6.36 -1.86 -16.42
N ALA A 170 5.41 -2.77 -16.13
CA ALA A 170 4.91 -3.72 -17.11
C ALA A 170 4.34 -3.04 -18.37
N PHE A 171 3.73 -1.87 -18.24
CA PHE A 171 3.16 -1.12 -19.36
C PHE A 171 4.23 -0.39 -20.19
N ALA A 172 5.40 -0.14 -19.60
CA ALA A 172 6.55 0.46 -20.28
C ALA A 172 7.52 -0.60 -20.85
N ALA A 173 7.30 -1.88 -20.54
CA ALA A 173 8.10 -2.97 -21.06
C ALA A 173 7.81 -3.17 -22.55
N PRO A 174 8.82 -3.50 -23.37
CA PRO A 174 8.58 -3.91 -24.75
C PRO A 174 7.72 -5.17 -24.78
N ALA A 175 6.95 -5.32 -25.85
CA ALA A 175 6.18 -6.55 -26.08
C ALA A 175 7.10 -7.78 -25.99
N PRO A 176 6.62 -8.92 -25.47
CA PRO A 176 7.40 -10.15 -25.43
C PRO A 176 7.89 -10.53 -26.85
N GLU A 177 9.11 -11.05 -26.92
CA GLU A 177 9.64 -11.54 -28.19
C GLU A 177 8.74 -12.65 -28.76
N PRO A 178 8.56 -12.69 -30.09
CA PRO A 178 7.80 -13.75 -30.72
C PRO A 178 8.31 -15.15 -30.31
N GLY A 179 7.40 -16.00 -29.87
CA GLY A 179 7.71 -17.37 -29.44
C GLY A 179 8.12 -17.52 -27.96
N LYS A 180 8.28 -16.44 -27.21
CA LYS A 180 8.45 -16.51 -25.74
C LYS A 180 7.09 -16.44 -25.05
N THR A 181 6.91 -17.26 -24.04
CA THR A 181 5.73 -17.17 -23.18
C THR A 181 5.75 -15.83 -22.43
N PRO A 182 4.71 -15.00 -22.57
CA PRO A 182 4.65 -13.74 -21.82
C PRO A 182 4.65 -14.03 -20.32
N PRO A 183 5.21 -13.11 -19.50
CA PRO A 183 5.12 -13.20 -18.06
C PRO A 183 3.66 -13.30 -17.60
N VAL A 184 3.42 -14.10 -16.55
CA VAL A 184 2.08 -14.52 -16.14
C VAL A 184 1.27 -13.35 -15.55
N ASP A 185 1.93 -12.41 -14.88
CA ASP A 185 1.26 -11.26 -14.26
C ASP A 185 2.06 -9.95 -14.40
N SER A 186 1.46 -8.85 -13.93
CA SER A 186 2.07 -7.52 -14.00
C SER A 186 3.32 -7.36 -13.13
N LEU A 187 3.49 -8.16 -12.07
CA LEU A 187 4.70 -8.13 -11.25
C LEU A 187 5.87 -8.74 -12.02
N ASP A 188 5.67 -9.92 -12.61
CA ASP A 188 6.71 -10.58 -13.42
C ASP A 188 7.14 -9.71 -14.61
N GLN A 189 6.17 -9.05 -15.26
CA GLN A 189 6.44 -8.10 -16.34
C GLN A 189 7.22 -6.87 -15.83
N GLY A 190 6.84 -6.31 -14.69
CA GLY A 190 7.54 -5.19 -14.06
C GLY A 190 8.97 -5.55 -13.67
N LEU A 191 9.17 -6.72 -13.06
CA LEU A 191 10.50 -7.24 -12.72
C LEU A 191 11.37 -7.46 -13.97
N ALA A 192 10.78 -7.94 -15.07
CA ALA A 192 11.50 -8.08 -16.34
C ALA A 192 11.92 -6.71 -16.90
N ALA A 193 11.03 -5.71 -16.84
CA ALA A 193 11.35 -4.33 -17.24
C ALA A 193 12.44 -3.70 -16.36
N ALA A 194 12.38 -3.92 -15.04
CA ALA A 194 13.41 -3.45 -14.11
C ALA A 194 14.78 -4.05 -14.44
N ARG A 195 14.83 -5.35 -14.76
CA ARG A 195 16.08 -6.02 -15.18
C ARG A 195 16.73 -5.33 -16.39
N MET A 196 15.94 -4.90 -17.37
CA MET A 196 16.49 -4.16 -18.51
C MET A 196 17.15 -2.84 -18.11
N VAL A 197 16.61 -2.16 -17.09
CA VAL A 197 17.23 -0.94 -16.54
C VAL A 197 18.52 -1.29 -15.80
N PHE A 198 18.54 -2.36 -15.04
CA PHE A 198 19.75 -2.81 -14.32
C PHE A 198 20.86 -3.25 -15.25
N ASP A 199 20.52 -3.89 -16.37
CA ASP A 199 21.48 -4.25 -17.42
C ASP A 199 22.10 -2.98 -18.05
N ARG A 200 21.29 -1.96 -18.35
CA ARG A 200 21.78 -0.66 -18.84
C ARG A 200 22.67 0.05 -17.79
N ALA A 201 22.38 -0.12 -16.53
CA ALA A 201 23.17 0.42 -15.42
C ALA A 201 24.46 -0.42 -15.16
N GLY A 202 24.67 -1.51 -15.90
CA GLY A 202 25.84 -2.37 -15.75
C GLY A 202 25.86 -3.20 -14.46
N LEU A 203 24.69 -3.50 -13.87
CA LEU A 203 24.63 -4.34 -12.69
C LEU A 203 24.91 -5.80 -13.06
N PRO A 204 25.83 -6.47 -12.35
CA PRO A 204 26.07 -7.90 -12.59
C PRO A 204 24.81 -8.70 -12.20
N ARG A 205 24.32 -9.57 -13.09
CA ARG A 205 23.09 -10.35 -12.87
C ARG A 205 23.13 -11.17 -11.55
N ALA A 206 24.29 -11.68 -11.18
CA ALA A 206 24.48 -12.41 -9.94
C ALA A 206 24.48 -11.50 -8.69
N GLY A 207 24.45 -10.19 -8.86
CA GLY A 207 24.50 -9.21 -7.78
C GLY A 207 23.13 -8.82 -7.21
N TYR A 208 22.05 -9.26 -7.81
CA TYR A 208 20.70 -8.93 -7.35
C TYR A 208 19.67 -9.99 -7.73
N ASP A 209 18.63 -10.08 -6.93
CA ASP A 209 17.39 -10.79 -7.23
C ASP A 209 16.23 -10.13 -6.48
N PHE A 210 15.14 -9.84 -7.19
CA PHE A 210 13.97 -9.17 -6.62
C PHE A 210 12.72 -10.00 -6.87
N ALA A 211 11.87 -10.06 -5.84
CA ALA A 211 10.61 -10.78 -5.83
C ALA A 211 9.40 -9.86 -5.66
N ASP A 212 9.62 -8.58 -5.33
CA ASP A 212 8.58 -7.55 -5.19
C ASP A 212 9.16 -6.14 -5.43
N GLY A 213 8.28 -5.14 -5.46
CA GLY A 213 8.65 -3.74 -5.61
C GLY A 213 8.91 -3.02 -4.29
N SER A 214 8.33 -3.49 -3.20
CA SER A 214 8.38 -2.85 -1.88
C SER A 214 9.64 -3.18 -1.07
N GLY A 215 10.33 -4.26 -1.41
CA GLY A 215 11.46 -4.75 -0.62
C GLY A 215 11.05 -5.59 0.60
N MET A 216 9.75 -5.83 0.81
CA MET A 216 9.23 -6.58 1.97
C MET A 216 9.45 -8.10 1.85
N SER A 217 9.63 -8.61 0.64
CA SER A 217 9.90 -10.03 0.45
C SER A 217 11.28 -10.42 0.97
N THR A 218 11.34 -11.49 1.75
CA THR A 218 12.61 -12.08 2.21
C THR A 218 13.42 -12.72 1.08
N TYR A 219 12.86 -12.82 -0.12
CA TYR A 219 13.56 -13.29 -1.32
C TYR A 219 14.30 -12.18 -2.06
N ASN A 220 14.07 -10.91 -1.73
CA ASN A 220 14.83 -9.81 -2.31
C ASN A 220 16.29 -9.88 -1.88
N ARG A 221 17.18 -9.76 -2.83
CA ARG A 221 18.64 -9.80 -2.66
C ARG A 221 19.27 -8.70 -3.49
N ILE A 222 20.19 -7.97 -2.91
CA ILE A 222 21.09 -7.07 -3.61
C ILE A 222 22.46 -7.04 -2.92
N SER A 223 23.52 -7.21 -3.68
CA SER A 223 24.86 -7.05 -3.14
C SER A 223 25.20 -5.56 -2.96
N PRO A 224 26.01 -5.20 -1.95
CA PRO A 224 26.44 -3.80 -1.79
C PRO A 224 27.09 -3.23 -3.05
N ARG A 225 27.83 -4.04 -3.80
CA ARG A 225 28.45 -3.66 -5.07
C ARG A 225 27.42 -3.28 -6.13
N ALA A 226 26.36 -4.09 -6.27
CA ALA A 226 25.28 -3.81 -7.22
C ALA A 226 24.51 -2.54 -6.81
N ALA A 227 24.23 -2.35 -5.52
CA ALA A 227 23.59 -1.14 -5.00
C ALA A 227 24.42 0.12 -5.31
N VAL A 228 25.74 0.09 -5.05
CA VAL A 228 26.65 1.20 -5.37
C VAL A 228 26.69 1.46 -6.87
N ALA A 229 26.74 0.42 -7.71
CA ALA A 229 26.74 0.57 -9.16
C ALA A 229 25.45 1.26 -9.64
N LEU A 230 24.29 0.84 -9.12
CA LEU A 230 23.00 1.47 -9.45
C LEU A 230 22.99 2.96 -9.04
N LEU A 231 23.38 3.28 -7.81
CA LEU A 231 23.39 4.66 -7.31
C LEU A 231 24.36 5.56 -8.10
N ARG A 232 25.51 5.03 -8.51
CA ARG A 232 26.45 5.76 -9.37
C ARG A 232 25.87 6.00 -10.76
N TRP A 233 25.22 5.01 -11.34
CA TRP A 233 24.56 5.16 -12.63
C TRP A 233 23.40 6.16 -12.56
N THR A 234 22.54 6.10 -11.52
CA THR A 234 21.44 7.08 -11.37
C THR A 234 21.97 8.52 -11.28
N ALA A 235 23.12 8.74 -10.63
CA ALA A 235 23.72 10.07 -10.52
C ALA A 235 24.15 10.66 -11.87
N THR A 236 24.38 9.85 -12.89
CA THR A 236 24.74 10.30 -14.24
C THR A 236 23.53 10.57 -15.15
N GLN A 237 22.32 10.25 -14.69
CA GLN A 237 21.11 10.43 -15.47
C GLN A 237 20.58 11.86 -15.41
N PRO A 238 19.87 12.35 -16.45
CA PRO A 238 19.29 13.71 -16.44
C PRO A 238 18.35 13.96 -15.23
N TRP A 239 17.71 12.92 -14.71
CA TRP A 239 16.82 12.94 -13.55
C TRP A 239 17.54 12.61 -12.22
N GLY A 240 18.84 12.36 -12.23
CA GLY A 240 19.61 11.90 -11.07
C GLY A 240 19.54 12.84 -9.87
N THR A 241 19.58 14.15 -10.08
CA THR A 241 19.44 15.15 -9.00
C THR A 241 18.06 15.06 -8.35
N THR A 242 16.99 14.92 -9.14
CA THR A 242 15.62 14.78 -8.67
C THR A 242 15.46 13.48 -7.87
N TYR A 243 16.00 12.37 -8.38
CA TYR A 243 16.00 11.10 -7.65
C TYR A 243 16.73 11.21 -6.31
N ARG A 244 17.92 11.82 -6.29
CA ARG A 244 18.67 12.02 -5.05
C ARG A 244 17.89 12.85 -4.03
N ALA A 245 17.16 13.88 -4.47
CA ALA A 245 16.33 14.71 -3.60
C ALA A 245 15.13 13.94 -3.00
N SER A 246 14.67 12.88 -3.65
CA SER A 246 13.60 12.03 -3.13
C SER A 246 14.05 11.10 -1.99
N LEU A 247 15.35 10.88 -1.79
CA LEU A 247 15.87 10.01 -0.74
C LEU A 247 15.76 10.69 0.65
N PRO A 248 15.55 9.92 1.73
CA PRO A 248 15.53 10.46 3.09
C PRO A 248 16.92 10.97 3.49
N VAL A 249 16.95 12.08 4.27
CA VAL A 249 18.18 12.71 4.74
C VAL A 249 18.30 12.52 6.26
N GLY A 250 19.41 11.92 6.71
CA GLY A 250 19.68 11.65 8.12
C GLY A 250 19.57 12.92 8.98
N GLY A 251 18.80 12.83 10.08
CA GLY A 251 18.55 13.94 11.00
C GLY A 251 17.66 15.07 10.45
N VAL A 252 17.16 14.96 9.21
CA VAL A 252 16.37 16.02 8.57
C VAL A 252 14.95 15.55 8.26
N ASP A 253 14.79 14.48 7.46
CA ASP A 253 13.48 14.08 6.99
C ASP A 253 13.34 12.55 6.77
N GLY A 254 12.11 12.16 6.42
CA GLY A 254 11.76 10.78 6.11
C GLY A 254 12.00 9.82 7.28
N THR A 255 12.25 8.55 6.95
CA THR A 255 12.50 7.49 7.94
C THR A 255 13.84 7.63 8.67
N LEU A 256 14.71 8.54 8.22
CA LEU A 256 16.03 8.83 8.82
C LEU A 256 16.04 10.10 9.67
N ARG A 257 14.87 10.67 9.98
CA ARG A 257 14.75 11.92 10.75
C ARG A 257 15.24 11.84 12.20
N ARG A 258 15.34 10.62 12.76
CA ARG A 258 15.78 10.36 14.13
C ARG A 258 17.28 10.34 14.26
#